data_5507171c888a0e6ab4dd9a2ef9d6f692
#
_entry.id   5507171c888a0e6ab4dd9a2ef9d6f692
#
_cell.length_a   1.000
_cell.length_b   1.000
_cell.length_c   1.000
_cell.angle_alpha   90.00
_cell.angle_beta   90.00
_cell.angle_gamma   90.00
#
_symmetry.space_group_name_H-M   'P 1'
#
loop_
_entity.id
_entity.type
_entity.pdbx_description
1 polymer ?
#
loop_
_entity_poly.entity_id
_entity_poly.type
_entity_poly.pdbx_seq_one_letter_code
_entity_poly.pdbx_strand_id
1 'polypeptide(L)'
;MTISAEPVIDLIEAFRRSQTMFAAVSLGVFDALPGTAAEIAATLGAHAGATERLLDGCAALGLIVKSGGVYSNAPVAERYLRSASRDTLRGYVVYSHQALYSMWAHLDDAVREGSHRWTQTFGLEGGLFSHFFRTEAAMRDFIAGMHGFGMLNSPAVVAAFDLGRFRRMADLGGATGHLAVAACERYPELRAVVFDLAAVTDVAREYVSRSNASPRIEVMAGDFFQDELPAADLYALVRILHDWTEDKIVRLLGKIARTLPPGGGLLIAERLLNEDGVGPASVNMQSLNMLVCTEGQERSASDYERLLRAAGFVTVEAKRTGVTLDAVLAVKGG
;
A
#
# COMPACT_ATOMS: atom_id res chain seq x y z
N MET A 1 -39.70 -14.57 -7.99
CA MET A 1 -38.36 -15.00 -7.57
C MET A 1 -38.21 -14.71 -6.07
N THR A 2 -37.85 -15.69 -5.28
CA THR A 2 -37.57 -15.47 -3.82
C THR A 2 -36.24 -14.77 -3.68
N ILE A 3 -36.21 -13.62 -3.02
CA ILE A 3 -34.96 -12.89 -2.73
C ILE A 3 -34.25 -13.64 -1.62
N SER A 4 -32.99 -14.07 -1.85
CA SER A 4 -32.16 -14.72 -0.81
C SER A 4 -31.57 -13.69 0.16
N ALA A 5 -31.51 -14.02 1.45
CA ALA A 5 -30.82 -13.25 2.47
C ALA A 5 -29.30 -13.52 2.51
N GLU A 6 -28.84 -14.51 1.77
CA GLU A 6 -27.46 -15.02 1.83
C GLU A 6 -26.39 -13.94 1.59
N PRO A 7 -26.50 -12.99 0.63
CA PRO A 7 -25.52 -11.93 0.44
C PRO A 7 -25.37 -11.01 1.67
N VAL A 8 -26.47 -10.75 2.39
CA VAL A 8 -26.45 -9.93 3.63
C VAL A 8 -25.79 -10.70 4.77
N ILE A 9 -26.10 -11.99 4.92
CA ILE A 9 -25.49 -12.86 5.93
C ILE A 9 -23.98 -12.98 5.69
N ASP A 10 -23.54 -13.17 4.44
CA ASP A 10 -22.11 -13.21 4.10
C ASP A 10 -21.40 -11.91 4.51
N LEU A 11 -21.99 -10.74 4.28
CA LEU A 11 -21.42 -9.45 4.70
C LEU A 11 -21.37 -9.30 6.22
N ILE A 12 -22.40 -9.74 6.95
CA ILE A 12 -22.40 -9.73 8.42
C ILE A 12 -21.23 -10.57 8.99
N GLU A 13 -20.90 -11.67 8.34
CA GLU A 13 -19.87 -12.62 8.79
C GLU A 13 -18.51 -12.38 8.16
N ALA A 14 -18.38 -11.49 7.15
CA ALA A 14 -17.18 -11.28 6.36
C ALA A 14 -15.93 -10.97 7.20
N PHE A 15 -16.08 -10.21 8.30
CA PHE A 15 -14.97 -9.86 9.20
C PHE A 15 -14.29 -11.07 9.84
N ARG A 16 -15.01 -12.19 10.03
CA ARG A 16 -14.47 -13.43 10.61
C ARG A 16 -13.33 -14.01 9.74
N ARG A 17 -13.44 -13.91 8.42
CA ARG A 17 -12.40 -14.35 7.48
C ARG A 17 -11.10 -13.58 7.67
N SER A 18 -11.19 -12.26 7.72
CA SER A 18 -10.02 -11.40 7.95
C SER A 18 -9.41 -11.63 9.33
N GLN A 19 -10.24 -11.70 10.38
CA GLN A 19 -9.78 -11.93 11.76
C GLN A 19 -9.11 -13.29 11.95
N THR A 20 -9.56 -14.34 11.26
CA THR A 20 -8.91 -15.64 11.27
C THR A 20 -7.48 -15.55 10.72
N MET A 21 -7.29 -14.89 9.58
CA MET A 21 -5.96 -14.66 9.01
C MET A 21 -5.10 -13.75 9.89
N PHE A 22 -5.66 -12.66 10.42
CA PHE A 22 -4.95 -11.72 11.29
C PHE A 22 -4.44 -12.41 12.56
N ALA A 23 -5.29 -13.20 13.23
CA ALA A 23 -4.92 -13.97 14.40
C ALA A 23 -3.81 -14.99 14.09
N ALA A 24 -3.93 -15.72 12.99
CA ALA A 24 -2.92 -16.71 12.57
C ALA A 24 -1.55 -16.05 12.29
N VAL A 25 -1.53 -14.90 11.61
CA VAL A 25 -0.29 -14.14 11.36
C VAL A 25 0.30 -13.60 12.66
N SER A 26 -0.53 -13.02 13.54
CA SER A 26 -0.09 -12.46 14.82
C SER A 26 0.50 -13.51 15.75
N LEU A 27 -0.07 -14.71 15.77
CA LEU A 27 0.42 -15.85 16.57
C LEU A 27 1.66 -16.50 15.95
N GLY A 28 1.99 -16.25 14.67
CA GLY A 28 3.12 -16.88 13.98
C GLY A 28 2.81 -18.27 13.43
N VAL A 29 1.53 -18.60 13.21
CA VAL A 29 1.08 -19.92 12.72
C VAL A 29 1.82 -20.35 11.44
N PHE A 30 1.91 -19.43 10.46
CA PHE A 30 2.51 -19.75 9.15
C PHE A 30 4.03 -20.01 9.21
N ASP A 31 4.71 -19.52 10.24
CA ASP A 31 6.14 -19.78 10.48
C ASP A 31 6.35 -21.07 11.32
N ALA A 32 5.34 -21.51 12.08
CA ALA A 32 5.37 -22.73 12.89
C ALA A 32 5.00 -24.00 12.12
N LEU A 33 4.41 -23.88 10.93
CA LEU A 33 4.07 -25.00 10.05
C LEU A 33 5.31 -25.57 9.33
N PRO A 34 5.37 -26.89 9.01
CA PRO A 34 4.30 -27.89 9.17
C PRO A 34 4.30 -28.57 10.55
N GLY A 35 3.15 -29.19 10.92
CA GLY A 35 3.01 -30.00 12.14
C GLY A 35 1.56 -30.37 12.44
N THR A 36 1.35 -31.19 13.48
CA THR A 36 0.03 -31.46 14.05
C THR A 36 -0.46 -30.26 14.86
N ALA A 37 -1.76 -30.17 15.13
CA ALA A 37 -2.31 -29.10 15.95
C ALA A 37 -1.66 -29.01 17.34
N ALA A 38 -1.34 -30.16 17.95
CA ALA A 38 -0.67 -30.21 19.26
C ALA A 38 0.77 -29.67 19.21
N GLU A 39 1.55 -30.03 18.18
CA GLU A 39 2.92 -29.53 17.98
C GLU A 39 2.93 -28.02 17.71
N ILE A 40 2.04 -27.56 16.84
CA ILE A 40 1.89 -26.12 16.56
C ILE A 40 1.48 -25.36 17.83
N ALA A 41 0.49 -25.85 18.57
CA ALA A 41 0.07 -25.22 19.83
C ALA A 41 1.21 -25.14 20.85
N ALA A 42 2.03 -26.19 20.98
CA ALA A 42 3.20 -26.19 21.85
C ALA A 42 4.23 -25.15 21.42
N THR A 43 4.51 -25.04 20.12
CA THR A 43 5.43 -24.04 19.53
C THR A 43 4.94 -22.61 19.79
N LEU A 44 3.63 -22.36 19.69
CA LEU A 44 3.02 -21.05 19.88
C LEU A 44 2.72 -20.71 21.35
N GLY A 45 2.91 -21.63 22.27
CA GLY A 45 2.48 -21.48 23.68
C GLY A 45 0.96 -21.31 23.82
N ALA A 46 0.17 -21.96 22.96
CA ALA A 46 -1.27 -21.78 22.84
C ALA A 46 -2.07 -23.03 23.25
N HIS A 47 -3.37 -22.88 23.44
CA HIS A 47 -4.25 -23.98 23.79
C HIS A 47 -4.52 -24.91 22.58
N ALA A 48 -4.21 -26.20 22.69
CA ALA A 48 -4.24 -27.15 21.56
C ALA A 48 -5.59 -27.18 20.81
N GLY A 49 -6.71 -27.35 21.52
CA GLY A 49 -8.03 -27.41 20.89
C GLY A 49 -8.50 -26.07 20.25
N ALA A 50 -8.02 -24.92 20.74
CA ALA A 50 -8.28 -23.63 20.12
C ALA A 50 -7.39 -23.43 18.88
N THR A 51 -6.13 -23.86 18.96
CA THR A 51 -5.21 -23.86 17.82
C THR A 51 -5.75 -24.73 16.68
N GLU A 52 -6.25 -25.92 16.96
CA GLU A 52 -6.87 -26.79 15.95
C GLU A 52 -8.01 -26.08 15.21
N ARG A 53 -8.91 -25.41 15.94
CA ARG A 53 -10.00 -24.61 15.33
C ARG A 53 -9.49 -23.50 14.43
N LEU A 54 -8.41 -22.79 14.85
CA LEU A 54 -7.81 -21.74 14.05
C LEU A 54 -7.18 -22.30 12.77
N LEU A 55 -6.46 -23.42 12.88
CA LEU A 55 -5.86 -24.11 11.74
C LEU A 55 -6.92 -24.62 10.76
N ASP A 56 -8.01 -25.22 11.26
CA ASP A 56 -9.15 -25.65 10.43
C ASP A 56 -9.83 -24.45 9.76
N GLY A 57 -9.98 -23.32 10.45
CA GLY A 57 -10.45 -22.08 9.87
C GLY A 57 -9.55 -21.57 8.75
N CYS A 58 -8.24 -21.55 8.96
CA CYS A 58 -7.26 -21.19 7.92
C CYS A 58 -7.28 -22.17 6.74
N ALA A 59 -7.50 -23.47 6.98
CA ALA A 59 -7.64 -24.47 5.93
C ALA A 59 -8.92 -24.23 5.10
N ALA A 60 -10.04 -23.91 5.74
CA ALA A 60 -11.29 -23.56 5.07
C ALA A 60 -11.14 -22.29 4.19
N LEU A 61 -10.23 -21.37 4.56
CA LEU A 61 -9.88 -20.18 3.78
C LEU A 61 -8.83 -20.47 2.68
N GLY A 62 -8.36 -21.70 2.53
CA GLY A 62 -7.33 -22.05 1.53
C GLY A 62 -5.92 -21.56 1.86
N LEU A 63 -5.67 -21.12 3.09
CA LEU A 63 -4.35 -20.67 3.54
C LEU A 63 -3.47 -21.82 4.04
N ILE A 64 -4.06 -22.90 4.48
CA ILE A 64 -3.40 -24.10 5.04
C ILE A 64 -3.98 -25.34 4.36
N VAL A 65 -3.16 -26.37 4.23
CA VAL A 65 -3.56 -27.72 3.78
C VAL A 65 -3.52 -28.66 4.98
N LYS A 66 -4.61 -29.43 5.23
CA LYS A 66 -4.68 -30.49 6.25
C LYS A 66 -4.67 -31.86 5.57
N SER A 67 -3.71 -32.72 5.92
CA SER A 67 -3.61 -34.06 5.39
C SER A 67 -3.12 -35.04 6.48
N GLY A 68 -3.86 -36.11 6.74
CA GLY A 68 -3.48 -37.08 7.76
C GLY A 68 -3.28 -36.52 9.17
N GLY A 69 -3.99 -35.46 9.53
CA GLY A 69 -3.83 -34.78 10.82
C GLY A 69 -2.66 -33.79 10.91
N VAL A 70 -1.86 -33.65 9.86
CA VAL A 70 -0.76 -32.71 9.72
C VAL A 70 -1.22 -31.49 8.91
N TYR A 71 -0.86 -30.31 9.37
CA TYR A 71 -1.11 -29.04 8.71
C TYR A 71 0.17 -28.53 8.03
N SER A 72 0.05 -27.95 6.86
CA SER A 72 1.14 -27.30 6.12
C SER A 72 0.64 -26.04 5.43
N ASN A 73 1.54 -25.10 5.12
CA ASN A 73 1.17 -23.91 4.37
C ASN A 73 0.65 -24.28 2.97
N ALA A 74 -0.45 -23.66 2.55
CA ALA A 74 -0.79 -23.61 1.14
C ALA A 74 0.21 -22.72 0.38
N PRO A 75 0.40 -22.89 -0.94
CA PRO A 75 1.36 -22.08 -1.72
C PRO A 75 1.20 -20.57 -1.55
N VAL A 76 -0.03 -20.06 -1.41
CA VAL A 76 -0.33 -18.66 -1.18
C VAL A 76 0.19 -18.19 0.18
N ALA A 77 0.03 -18.98 1.23
CA ALA A 77 0.52 -18.63 2.57
C ALA A 77 2.05 -18.78 2.67
N GLU A 78 2.62 -19.81 2.05
CA GLU A 78 4.08 -20.00 1.98
C GLU A 78 4.76 -18.75 1.35
N ARG A 79 4.16 -18.20 0.30
CA ARG A 79 4.70 -17.04 -0.41
C ARG A 79 4.42 -15.72 0.30
N TYR A 80 3.20 -15.50 0.83
CA TYR A 80 2.77 -14.16 1.23
C TYR A 80 2.59 -13.97 2.74
N LEU A 81 2.55 -15.04 3.56
CA LEU A 81 2.26 -14.93 4.99
C LEU A 81 3.41 -15.34 5.91
N ARG A 82 4.44 -16.03 5.38
CA ARG A 82 5.65 -16.32 6.15
C ARG A 82 6.54 -15.10 6.32
N SER A 83 7.11 -14.94 7.51
CA SER A 83 7.99 -13.82 7.84
C SER A 83 9.28 -13.80 6.98
N ALA A 84 9.83 -14.98 6.68
CA ALA A 84 11.06 -15.14 5.90
C ALA A 84 10.85 -15.03 4.37
N SER A 85 9.62 -14.93 3.89
CA SER A 85 9.37 -14.82 2.45
C SER A 85 9.77 -13.45 1.93
N ARG A 86 10.42 -13.42 0.76
CA ARG A 86 10.74 -12.16 0.05
C ARG A 86 9.49 -11.37 -0.33
N ASP A 87 8.39 -12.06 -0.65
CA ASP A 87 7.14 -11.47 -1.12
C ASP A 87 6.11 -11.31 0.03
N THR A 88 6.56 -11.34 1.29
CA THR A 88 5.66 -11.35 2.44
C THR A 88 4.78 -10.11 2.52
N LEU A 89 3.49 -10.33 2.80
CA LEU A 89 2.51 -9.29 3.12
C LEU A 89 2.27 -9.17 4.64
N ARG A 90 3.09 -9.85 5.46
CA ARG A 90 2.92 -9.88 6.92
C ARG A 90 2.83 -8.47 7.52
N GLY A 91 3.69 -7.53 7.09
CA GLY A 91 3.62 -6.14 7.57
C GLY A 91 2.27 -5.49 7.27
N TYR A 92 1.70 -5.72 6.08
CA TYR A 92 0.38 -5.19 5.72
C TYR A 92 -0.75 -5.83 6.54
N VAL A 93 -0.65 -7.14 6.82
CA VAL A 93 -1.59 -7.85 7.71
C VAL A 93 -1.53 -7.31 9.13
N VAL A 94 -0.32 -7.14 9.70
CA VAL A 94 -0.12 -6.61 11.06
C VAL A 94 -0.64 -5.18 11.17
N TYR A 95 -0.29 -4.30 10.23
CA TYR A 95 -0.80 -2.94 10.19
C TYR A 95 -2.33 -2.90 10.05
N SER A 96 -2.91 -3.72 9.17
CA SER A 96 -4.36 -3.80 9.00
C SER A 96 -5.06 -4.26 10.27
N HIS A 97 -4.50 -5.25 10.97
CA HIS A 97 -5.05 -5.77 12.22
C HIS A 97 -4.95 -4.75 13.37
N GLN A 98 -3.77 -4.17 13.57
CA GLN A 98 -3.50 -3.34 14.75
C GLN A 98 -4.03 -1.91 14.62
N ALA A 99 -4.12 -1.37 13.40
CA ALA A 99 -4.55 0.01 13.19
C ALA A 99 -5.88 0.10 12.44
N LEU A 100 -5.94 -0.40 11.21
CA LEU A 100 -7.10 -0.17 10.35
C LEU A 100 -8.37 -0.81 10.90
N TYR A 101 -8.29 -2.06 11.36
CA TYR A 101 -9.46 -2.77 11.88
C TYR A 101 -10.12 -2.03 13.04
N SER A 102 -9.31 -1.47 13.96
CA SER A 102 -9.81 -0.69 15.09
C SER A 102 -10.46 0.62 14.65
N MET A 103 -9.90 1.32 13.65
CA MET A 103 -10.48 2.55 13.12
C MET A 103 -11.78 2.29 12.34
N TRP A 104 -11.87 1.17 11.62
CA TRP A 104 -13.07 0.77 10.90
C TRP A 104 -14.29 0.49 11.81
N ALA A 105 -14.06 0.19 13.10
CA ALA A 105 -15.14 0.09 14.08
C ALA A 105 -15.89 1.43 14.30
N HIS A 106 -15.32 2.54 13.83
CA HIS A 106 -15.86 3.90 13.93
C HIS A 106 -16.22 4.50 12.55
N LEU A 107 -16.47 3.65 11.54
CA LEU A 107 -16.78 4.11 10.19
C LEU A 107 -18.04 5.00 10.15
N ASP A 108 -19.05 4.68 10.95
CA ASP A 108 -20.28 5.46 11.00
C ASP A 108 -20.04 6.90 11.52
N ASP A 109 -19.14 7.09 12.49
CA ASP A 109 -18.71 8.40 12.96
C ASP A 109 -17.88 9.12 11.89
N ALA A 110 -16.98 8.40 11.20
CA ALA A 110 -16.23 8.97 10.08
C ALA A 110 -17.14 9.52 8.98
N VAL A 111 -18.22 8.79 8.66
CA VAL A 111 -19.22 9.22 7.65
C VAL A 111 -20.01 10.44 8.14
N ARG A 112 -20.39 10.50 9.43
CA ARG A 112 -21.13 11.65 9.99
C ARG A 112 -20.30 12.93 10.03
N GLU A 113 -18.98 12.80 10.31
CA GLU A 113 -18.09 13.94 10.60
C GLU A 113 -17.18 14.29 9.41
N GLY A 114 -17.03 13.42 8.42
CA GLY A 114 -16.14 13.62 7.29
C GLY A 114 -14.66 13.68 7.67
N SER A 115 -14.24 12.94 8.73
CA SER A 115 -12.88 13.00 9.27
C SER A 115 -12.34 11.64 9.69
N HIS A 116 -11.01 11.51 9.77
CA HIS A 116 -10.36 10.27 10.19
C HIS A 116 -10.57 9.93 11.67
N ARG A 117 -10.24 8.69 12.06
CA ARG A 117 -10.56 8.14 13.38
C ARG A 117 -9.35 7.94 14.31
N TRP A 118 -8.19 8.52 14.02
CA TRP A 118 -7.00 8.36 14.84
C TRP A 118 -7.18 8.84 16.28
N THR A 119 -7.73 10.04 16.48
CA THR A 119 -7.97 10.60 17.83
C THR A 119 -8.97 9.77 18.59
N GLN A 120 -10.08 9.38 17.96
CA GLN A 120 -11.13 8.57 18.60
C GLN A 120 -10.62 7.17 18.99
N THR A 121 -9.81 6.54 18.12
CA THR A 121 -9.36 5.16 18.33
C THR A 121 -8.14 5.06 19.24
N PHE A 122 -7.19 6.00 19.13
CA PHE A 122 -5.87 5.90 19.77
C PHE A 122 -5.51 7.11 20.64
N GLY A 123 -6.37 8.12 20.75
CA GLY A 123 -6.07 9.36 21.47
C GLY A 123 -4.96 10.21 20.84
N LEU A 124 -4.69 10.01 19.53
CA LEU A 124 -3.58 10.66 18.84
C LEU A 124 -4.03 11.97 18.20
N GLU A 125 -3.31 13.05 18.49
CA GLU A 125 -3.47 14.36 17.86
C GLU A 125 -2.23 14.71 17.02
N GLY A 126 -2.39 15.59 16.02
CA GLY A 126 -1.29 16.08 15.19
C GLY A 126 -1.43 15.75 13.70
N GLY A 127 -0.34 15.85 12.97
CA GLY A 127 -0.31 15.61 11.52
C GLY A 127 -0.46 14.14 11.17
N LEU A 128 -1.00 13.87 9.98
CA LEU A 128 -1.34 12.53 9.51
C LEU A 128 -0.20 11.50 9.71
N PHE A 129 1.01 11.81 9.24
CA PHE A 129 2.13 10.87 9.34
C PHE A 129 2.70 10.70 10.76
N SER A 130 2.45 11.65 11.69
CA SER A 130 2.79 11.43 13.10
C SER A 130 1.99 10.29 13.73
N HIS A 131 0.77 10.04 13.23
CA HIS A 131 -0.05 8.92 13.66
C HIS A 131 0.49 7.57 13.18
N PHE A 132 0.89 7.49 11.90
CA PHE A 132 1.53 6.27 11.35
C PHE A 132 2.88 6.01 12.02
N PHE A 133 3.62 7.05 12.39
CA PHE A 133 4.97 6.97 12.96
C PHE A 133 5.01 7.15 14.49
N ARG A 134 3.90 6.89 15.18
CA ARG A 134 3.74 7.09 16.64
C ARG A 134 4.79 6.37 17.50
N THR A 135 5.35 5.27 17.00
CA THR A 135 6.50 4.57 17.56
C THR A 135 7.36 4.03 16.43
N GLU A 136 8.64 3.76 16.69
CA GLU A 136 9.53 3.16 15.70
C GLU A 136 8.98 1.81 15.20
N ALA A 137 8.44 0.97 16.08
CA ALA A 137 7.84 -0.30 15.71
C ALA A 137 6.62 -0.11 14.78
N ALA A 138 5.71 0.80 15.12
CA ALA A 138 4.54 1.09 14.28
C ALA A 138 4.93 1.65 12.90
N MET A 139 5.95 2.51 12.85
CA MET A 139 6.50 3.02 11.59
C MET A 139 7.09 1.89 10.76
N ARG A 140 7.92 1.01 11.35
CA ARG A 140 8.51 -0.13 10.65
C ARG A 140 7.45 -1.10 10.13
N ASP A 141 6.41 -1.41 10.91
CA ASP A 141 5.30 -2.28 10.48
C ASP A 141 4.52 -1.65 9.33
N PHE A 142 4.21 -0.35 9.41
CA PHE A 142 3.58 0.39 8.33
C PHE A 142 4.41 0.37 7.05
N ILE A 143 5.69 0.74 7.14
CA ILE A 143 6.62 0.77 6.00
C ILE A 143 6.82 -0.63 5.41
N ALA A 144 6.96 -1.67 6.24
CA ALA A 144 7.03 -3.06 5.76
C ALA A 144 5.74 -3.49 5.04
N GLY A 145 4.58 -3.03 5.53
CA GLY A 145 3.30 -3.23 4.85
C GLY A 145 3.26 -2.58 3.47
N MET A 146 3.69 -1.33 3.38
CA MET A 146 3.79 -0.60 2.11
C MET A 146 4.80 -1.24 1.17
N HIS A 147 5.93 -1.73 1.69
CA HIS A 147 6.92 -2.46 0.89
C HIS A 147 6.34 -3.72 0.23
N GLY A 148 5.75 -4.63 1.02
CA GLY A 148 5.18 -5.87 0.48
C GLY A 148 4.12 -5.60 -0.59
N PHE A 149 3.23 -4.63 -0.33
CA PHE A 149 2.25 -4.20 -1.31
C PHE A 149 2.89 -3.57 -2.56
N GLY A 150 3.90 -2.72 -2.37
CA GLY A 150 4.64 -2.06 -3.45
C GLY A 150 5.36 -3.05 -4.36
N MET A 151 6.02 -4.05 -3.78
CA MET A 151 6.73 -5.08 -4.56
C MET A 151 5.81 -5.85 -5.51
N LEU A 152 4.54 -6.07 -5.15
CA LEU A 152 3.55 -6.73 -6.02
C LEU A 152 3.10 -5.84 -7.18
N ASN A 153 3.13 -4.52 -7.02
CA ASN A 153 2.52 -3.58 -7.96
C ASN A 153 3.55 -2.85 -8.84
N SER A 154 4.71 -2.49 -8.28
CA SER A 154 5.70 -1.64 -8.96
C SER A 154 6.17 -2.16 -10.32
N PRO A 155 6.42 -3.47 -10.54
CA PRO A 155 6.80 -3.97 -11.86
C PRO A 155 5.75 -3.70 -12.94
N ALA A 156 4.46 -3.87 -12.63
CA ALA A 156 3.37 -3.62 -13.56
C ALA A 156 3.16 -2.12 -13.80
N VAL A 157 3.27 -1.28 -12.77
CA VAL A 157 3.20 0.18 -12.88
C VAL A 157 4.31 0.71 -13.78
N VAL A 158 5.56 0.28 -13.56
CA VAL A 158 6.72 0.69 -14.38
C VAL A 158 6.59 0.19 -15.82
N ALA A 159 5.94 -0.96 -16.04
CA ALA A 159 5.73 -1.53 -17.36
C ALA A 159 4.56 -0.89 -18.13
N ALA A 160 3.68 -0.13 -17.44
CA ALA A 160 2.50 0.47 -18.07
C ALA A 160 2.85 1.48 -19.16
N PHE A 161 3.97 2.19 -19.03
CA PHE A 161 4.44 3.20 -19.97
C PHE A 161 5.89 2.97 -20.35
N ASP A 162 6.32 3.52 -21.50
CA ASP A 162 7.75 3.60 -21.83
C ASP A 162 8.39 4.78 -21.10
N LEU A 163 9.16 4.46 -20.05
CA LEU A 163 9.91 5.43 -19.26
C LEU A 163 11.37 5.58 -19.72
N GLY A 164 11.80 4.88 -20.78
CA GLY A 164 13.19 4.84 -21.26
C GLY A 164 13.74 6.19 -21.76
N ARG A 165 12.87 7.16 -22.02
CA ARG A 165 13.26 8.53 -22.38
C ARG A 165 13.74 9.37 -21.19
N PHE A 166 13.39 9.01 -19.97
CA PHE A 166 13.78 9.72 -18.76
C PHE A 166 15.13 9.24 -18.24
N ARG A 167 15.86 10.10 -17.57
CA ARG A 167 17.20 9.83 -17.05
C ARG A 167 17.29 9.90 -15.54
N ARG A 168 16.48 10.72 -14.90
CA ARG A 168 16.46 10.87 -13.44
C ARG A 168 15.05 10.90 -12.90
N MET A 169 14.69 9.88 -12.12
CA MET A 169 13.41 9.79 -11.42
C MET A 169 13.55 10.29 -9.97
N ALA A 170 12.58 11.05 -9.47
CA ALA A 170 12.40 11.31 -8.04
C ALA A 170 11.09 10.65 -7.57
N ASP A 171 11.21 9.66 -6.68
CA ASP A 171 10.11 8.92 -6.06
C ASP A 171 9.73 9.64 -4.77
N LEU A 172 8.69 10.48 -4.81
CA LEU A 172 8.27 11.35 -3.73
C LEU A 172 7.35 10.60 -2.75
N GLY A 173 7.76 10.50 -1.49
CA GLY A 173 7.14 9.60 -0.52
C GLY A 173 7.43 8.14 -0.86
N GLY A 174 8.62 7.86 -1.39
CA GLY A 174 8.98 6.56 -1.97
C GLY A 174 9.16 5.43 -0.96
N ALA A 175 9.00 5.69 0.34
CA ALA A 175 9.09 4.71 1.43
C ALA A 175 10.36 3.85 1.32
N THR A 176 10.23 2.56 1.01
CA THR A 176 11.37 1.63 0.85
C THR A 176 12.06 1.72 -0.52
N GLY A 177 11.60 2.59 -1.42
CA GLY A 177 12.13 2.72 -2.78
C GLY A 177 11.73 1.58 -3.72
N HIS A 178 10.66 0.84 -3.43
CA HIS A 178 10.23 -0.30 -4.26
C HIS A 178 9.94 0.08 -5.71
N LEU A 179 9.37 1.28 -5.98
CA LEU A 179 9.16 1.75 -7.34
C LEU A 179 10.48 2.16 -8.01
N ALA A 180 11.33 2.90 -7.28
CA ALA A 180 12.65 3.29 -7.76
C ALA A 180 13.50 2.08 -8.15
N VAL A 181 13.47 1.02 -7.33
CA VAL A 181 14.15 -0.26 -7.62
C VAL A 181 13.59 -0.88 -8.90
N ALA A 182 12.26 -1.06 -8.98
CA ALA A 182 11.64 -1.66 -10.17
C ALA A 182 11.91 -0.86 -11.45
N ALA A 183 11.90 0.47 -11.39
CA ALA A 183 12.20 1.34 -12.51
C ALA A 183 13.67 1.24 -12.94
N CYS A 184 14.60 1.30 -12.00
CA CYS A 184 16.02 1.18 -12.30
C CYS A 184 16.43 -0.22 -12.77
N GLU A 185 15.78 -1.28 -12.32
CA GLU A 185 16.01 -2.65 -12.82
C GLU A 185 15.54 -2.80 -14.27
N ARG A 186 14.40 -2.19 -14.62
CA ARG A 186 13.86 -2.24 -15.99
C ARG A 186 14.59 -1.34 -16.97
N TYR A 187 15.05 -0.15 -16.52
CA TYR A 187 15.71 0.86 -17.36
C TYR A 187 17.14 1.08 -16.86
N PRO A 188 18.15 0.45 -17.48
CA PRO A 188 19.53 0.48 -17.00
C PRO A 188 20.16 1.88 -16.95
N GLU A 189 19.71 2.83 -17.79
CA GLU A 189 20.21 4.19 -17.84
C GLU A 189 19.51 5.14 -16.85
N LEU A 190 18.43 4.68 -16.22
CA LEU A 190 17.68 5.48 -15.26
C LEU A 190 18.42 5.52 -13.91
N ARG A 191 18.54 6.69 -13.34
CA ARG A 191 18.92 6.92 -11.94
C ARG A 191 17.70 7.37 -11.16
N ALA A 192 17.65 7.09 -9.86
CA ALA A 192 16.52 7.47 -9.04
C ALA A 192 16.96 8.12 -7.72
N VAL A 193 16.09 8.96 -7.19
CA VAL A 193 16.14 9.49 -5.83
C VAL A 193 14.86 9.06 -5.12
N VAL A 194 14.98 8.33 -4.03
CA VAL A 194 13.89 8.08 -3.08
C VAL A 194 13.88 9.28 -2.12
N PHE A 195 12.82 10.07 -2.17
CA PHE A 195 12.68 11.28 -1.37
C PHE A 195 11.54 11.11 -0.37
N ASP A 196 11.88 11.05 0.92
CA ASP A 196 10.90 10.79 1.97
C ASP A 196 11.30 11.49 3.28
N LEU A 197 10.38 11.53 4.24
CA LEU A 197 10.62 12.08 5.57
C LEU A 197 11.86 11.46 6.24
N ALA A 198 12.61 12.25 6.98
CA ALA A 198 13.87 11.83 7.62
C ALA A 198 13.72 10.52 8.42
N ALA A 199 12.58 10.32 9.10
CA ALA A 199 12.30 9.11 9.87
C ALA A 199 12.27 7.83 9.01
N VAL A 200 12.03 7.93 7.71
CA VAL A 200 11.90 6.79 6.78
C VAL A 200 13.23 6.45 6.10
N THR A 201 14.14 7.41 5.97
CA THR A 201 15.32 7.28 5.09
C THR A 201 16.27 6.14 5.45
N ASP A 202 16.42 5.81 6.73
CA ASP A 202 17.30 4.69 7.13
C ASP A 202 16.70 3.34 6.72
N VAL A 203 15.38 3.20 6.87
CA VAL A 203 14.66 2.02 6.38
C VAL A 203 14.74 1.94 4.86
N ALA A 204 14.56 3.07 4.16
CA ALA A 204 14.71 3.12 2.70
C ALA A 204 16.10 2.66 2.24
N ARG A 205 17.18 3.13 2.87
CA ARG A 205 18.56 2.71 2.56
C ARG A 205 18.76 1.21 2.79
N GLU A 206 18.20 0.67 3.88
CA GLU A 206 18.25 -0.77 4.17
C GLU A 206 17.62 -1.59 3.03
N TYR A 207 16.43 -1.23 2.57
CA TYR A 207 15.73 -1.96 1.49
C TYR A 207 16.42 -1.77 0.14
N VAL A 208 16.76 -0.54 -0.23
CA VAL A 208 17.46 -0.24 -1.51
C VAL A 208 18.77 -1.00 -1.61
N SER A 209 19.55 -1.11 -0.51
CA SER A 209 20.84 -1.81 -0.52
C SER A 209 20.77 -3.29 -0.90
N ARG A 210 19.58 -3.90 -0.81
CA ARG A 210 19.33 -5.31 -1.17
C ARG A 210 19.13 -5.52 -2.68
N SER A 211 18.97 -4.43 -3.45
CA SER A 211 18.77 -4.48 -4.91
C SER A 211 20.08 -4.30 -5.68
N ASN A 212 20.18 -4.98 -6.82
CA ASN A 212 21.27 -4.77 -7.77
C ASN A 212 21.23 -3.36 -8.40
N ALA A 213 20.12 -2.65 -8.33
CA ALA A 213 19.98 -1.27 -8.79
C ALA A 213 20.51 -0.23 -7.79
N SER A 214 20.87 -0.64 -6.56
CA SER A 214 21.29 0.27 -5.48
C SER A 214 22.36 1.31 -5.87
N PRO A 215 23.37 1.02 -6.73
CA PRO A 215 24.36 2.04 -7.12
C PRO A 215 23.77 3.21 -7.94
N ARG A 216 22.54 3.08 -8.42
CA ARG A 216 21.84 4.10 -9.20
C ARG A 216 20.70 4.78 -8.44
N ILE A 217 20.51 4.42 -7.15
CA ILE A 217 19.42 4.93 -6.32
C ILE A 217 20.00 5.66 -5.12
N GLU A 218 19.71 6.93 -5.03
CA GLU A 218 20.01 7.79 -3.89
C GLU A 218 18.81 7.83 -2.94
N VAL A 219 19.05 7.99 -1.63
CA VAL A 219 17.99 8.21 -0.62
C VAL A 219 18.21 9.57 0.03
N MET A 220 17.24 10.45 -0.11
CA MET A 220 17.29 11.83 0.36
C MET A 220 16.14 12.10 1.34
N ALA A 221 16.43 12.77 2.46
CA ALA A 221 15.42 13.23 3.40
C ALA A 221 14.79 14.53 2.94
N GLY A 222 13.46 14.67 3.10
CA GLY A 222 12.73 15.92 2.92
C GLY A 222 11.22 15.73 2.91
N ASP A 223 10.51 16.81 3.07
CA ASP A 223 9.05 16.91 2.97
C ASP A 223 8.68 17.56 1.62
N PHE A 224 8.02 16.80 0.75
CA PHE A 224 7.63 17.28 -0.58
C PHE A 224 6.67 18.50 -0.54
N PHE A 225 6.01 18.76 0.60
CA PHE A 225 5.22 19.97 0.76
C PHE A 225 6.07 21.19 1.16
N GLN A 226 7.11 21.01 1.97
CA GLN A 226 7.88 22.08 2.59
C GLN A 226 9.20 22.35 1.84
N ASP A 227 9.97 21.29 1.55
CA ASP A 227 11.33 21.37 1.04
C ASP A 227 11.38 21.44 -0.49
N GLU A 228 12.48 21.90 -1.06
CA GLU A 228 12.72 21.85 -2.49
C GLU A 228 12.73 20.39 -2.99
N LEU A 229 12.13 20.14 -4.16
CA LEU A 229 12.12 18.81 -4.75
C LEU A 229 13.47 18.50 -5.40
N PRO A 230 13.95 17.24 -5.31
CA PRO A 230 15.14 16.83 -6.03
C PRO A 230 15.02 17.08 -7.53
N ALA A 231 16.10 17.54 -8.17
CA ALA A 231 16.11 17.72 -9.63
C ALA A 231 15.86 16.39 -10.34
N ALA A 232 14.84 16.32 -11.20
CA ALA A 232 14.44 15.12 -11.95
C ALA A 232 13.73 15.52 -13.25
N ASP A 233 13.73 14.60 -14.22
CA ASP A 233 12.92 14.71 -15.44
C ASP A 233 11.69 13.79 -15.40
N LEU A 234 11.59 12.93 -14.37
CA LEU A 234 10.42 12.13 -14.03
C LEU A 234 10.18 12.19 -12.52
N TYR A 235 9.02 12.67 -12.09
CA TYR A 235 8.56 12.47 -10.71
C TYR A 235 7.64 11.27 -10.63
N ALA A 236 7.60 10.60 -9.48
CA ALA A 236 6.67 9.53 -9.19
C ALA A 236 5.95 9.78 -7.86
N LEU A 237 4.67 9.45 -7.82
CA LEU A 237 3.79 9.48 -6.65
C LEU A 237 3.03 8.16 -6.59
N VAL A 238 3.37 7.30 -5.62
CA VAL A 238 2.76 5.97 -5.46
C VAL A 238 1.99 5.91 -4.16
N ARG A 239 0.67 5.88 -4.24
CA ARG A 239 -0.21 5.91 -3.07
C ARG A 239 0.05 7.14 -2.18
N ILE A 240 0.14 8.28 -2.81
CA ILE A 240 0.39 9.57 -2.16
C ILE A 240 -0.81 10.50 -2.29
N LEU A 241 -1.36 10.64 -3.50
CA LEU A 241 -2.40 11.63 -3.74
C LEU A 241 -3.72 11.26 -3.06
N HIS A 242 -3.99 9.99 -2.87
CA HIS A 242 -5.17 9.53 -2.18
C HIS A 242 -5.19 9.84 -0.66
N ASP A 243 -4.07 10.21 -0.07
CA ASP A 243 -3.98 10.58 1.34
C ASP A 243 -4.45 12.02 1.63
N TRP A 244 -4.51 12.86 0.60
CA TRP A 244 -4.60 14.30 0.77
C TRP A 244 -5.88 14.91 0.21
N THR A 245 -6.26 16.06 0.80
CA THR A 245 -7.31 16.95 0.26
C THR A 245 -6.94 17.47 -1.12
N GLU A 246 -7.94 17.84 -1.93
CA GLU A 246 -7.70 18.35 -3.27
C GLU A 246 -6.83 19.62 -3.28
N ASP A 247 -7.00 20.51 -2.30
CA ASP A 247 -6.18 21.72 -2.17
C ASP A 247 -4.68 21.40 -1.99
N LYS A 248 -4.36 20.39 -1.18
CA LYS A 248 -2.99 19.92 -0.99
C LYS A 248 -2.43 19.29 -2.26
N ILE A 249 -3.26 18.51 -2.95
CA ILE A 249 -2.90 17.89 -4.24
C ILE A 249 -2.58 18.97 -5.27
N VAL A 250 -3.45 19.95 -5.45
CA VAL A 250 -3.23 21.06 -6.41
C VAL A 250 -1.93 21.79 -6.12
N ARG A 251 -1.62 22.06 -4.86
CA ARG A 251 -0.33 22.69 -4.47
C ARG A 251 0.87 21.80 -4.82
N LEU A 252 0.80 20.49 -4.53
CA LEU A 252 1.87 19.56 -4.84
C LEU A 252 2.08 19.41 -6.34
N LEU A 253 1.01 19.20 -7.11
CA LEU A 253 1.07 19.07 -8.57
C LEU A 253 1.62 20.35 -9.21
N GLY A 254 1.20 21.54 -8.74
CA GLY A 254 1.74 22.82 -9.19
C GLY A 254 3.23 22.99 -8.88
N LYS A 255 3.70 22.52 -7.71
CA LYS A 255 5.12 22.51 -7.35
C LYS A 255 5.93 21.58 -8.27
N ILE A 256 5.45 20.37 -8.51
CA ILE A 256 6.07 19.39 -9.43
C ILE A 256 6.13 19.96 -10.85
N ALA A 257 5.04 20.51 -11.36
CA ALA A 257 4.98 21.07 -12.72
C ALA A 257 5.95 22.24 -12.91
N ARG A 258 6.17 23.09 -11.89
CA ARG A 258 7.17 24.17 -11.95
C ARG A 258 8.60 23.64 -11.96
N THR A 259 8.89 22.59 -11.21
CA THR A 259 10.24 22.01 -11.07
C THR A 259 10.65 21.18 -12.28
N LEU A 260 9.68 20.50 -12.93
CA LEU A 260 9.94 19.68 -14.11
C LEU A 260 10.49 20.50 -15.28
N PRO A 261 11.51 20.00 -16.01
CA PRO A 261 11.90 20.58 -17.29
C PRO A 261 10.78 20.40 -18.34
N PRO A 262 10.83 21.15 -19.45
CA PRO A 262 9.99 20.88 -20.62
C PRO A 262 10.07 19.42 -21.06
N GLY A 263 8.94 18.79 -21.34
CA GLY A 263 8.86 17.36 -21.69
C GLY A 263 9.04 16.39 -20.52
N GLY A 264 9.26 16.91 -19.29
CA GLY A 264 9.34 16.10 -18.10
C GLY A 264 8.02 15.42 -17.73
N GLY A 265 8.07 14.33 -16.98
CA GLY A 265 6.93 13.47 -16.66
C GLY A 265 6.58 13.40 -15.18
N LEU A 266 5.32 13.06 -14.90
CA LEU A 266 4.84 12.65 -13.59
C LEU A 266 4.11 11.30 -13.72
N LEU A 267 4.63 10.28 -13.07
CA LEU A 267 4.02 8.97 -12.94
C LEU A 267 3.24 8.91 -11.62
N ILE A 268 1.95 8.62 -11.69
CA ILE A 268 1.09 8.39 -10.53
C ILE A 268 0.67 6.93 -10.53
N ALA A 269 0.73 6.28 -9.37
CA ALA A 269 0.22 4.92 -9.19
C ALA A 269 -0.76 4.89 -8.03
N GLU A 270 -2.04 4.71 -8.36
CA GLU A 270 -3.17 4.72 -7.42
C GLU A 270 -4.20 3.65 -7.82
N ARG A 271 -5.18 3.42 -6.97
CA ARG A 271 -6.36 2.63 -7.35
C ARG A 271 -7.35 3.56 -8.04
N LEU A 272 -7.70 3.30 -9.30
CA LEU A 272 -8.64 4.15 -10.02
C LEU A 272 -10.07 3.67 -9.85
N LEU A 273 -10.98 4.57 -9.46
CA LEU A 273 -12.42 4.34 -9.55
C LEU A 273 -12.86 4.21 -11.03
N ASN A 274 -14.00 3.58 -11.24
CA ASN A 274 -14.70 3.72 -12.52
C ASN A 274 -15.26 5.14 -12.66
N GLU A 275 -15.49 5.58 -13.89
CA GLU A 275 -15.95 6.96 -14.15
C GLU A 275 -17.35 7.27 -13.59
N ASP A 276 -18.17 6.24 -13.37
CA ASP A 276 -19.48 6.37 -12.71
C ASP A 276 -19.40 6.39 -11.17
N GLY A 277 -18.20 6.28 -10.60
CA GLY A 277 -17.97 6.20 -9.16
C GLY A 277 -18.37 4.87 -8.52
N VAL A 278 -18.88 3.91 -9.30
CA VAL A 278 -19.34 2.60 -8.82
C VAL A 278 -18.35 1.50 -9.19
N GLY A 279 -17.47 1.20 -8.25
CA GLY A 279 -16.49 0.13 -8.44
C GLY A 279 -15.14 0.61 -9.00
N PRO A 280 -14.20 -0.32 -9.12
CA PRO A 280 -14.28 -1.67 -8.56
C PRO A 280 -14.57 -1.68 -7.05
N ALA A 281 -15.28 -2.67 -6.54
CA ALA A 281 -15.68 -2.71 -5.11
C ALA A 281 -14.46 -2.55 -4.17
N SER A 282 -13.31 -3.14 -4.51
CA SER A 282 -12.07 -2.99 -3.75
C SER A 282 -11.55 -1.55 -3.69
N VAL A 283 -11.84 -0.74 -4.71
CA VAL A 283 -11.44 0.67 -4.76
C VAL A 283 -12.40 1.53 -3.92
N ASN A 284 -13.71 1.26 -3.99
CA ASN A 284 -14.67 1.93 -3.10
C ASN A 284 -14.37 1.62 -1.62
N MET A 285 -14.03 0.36 -1.28
CA MET A 285 -13.60 0.01 0.08
C MET A 285 -12.30 0.71 0.48
N GLN A 286 -11.36 0.87 -0.46
CA GLN A 286 -10.14 1.64 -0.21
C GLN A 286 -10.44 3.13 -0.02
N SER A 287 -11.38 3.70 -0.76
CA SER A 287 -11.81 5.10 -0.58
C SER A 287 -12.43 5.34 0.80
N LEU A 288 -13.24 4.41 1.30
CA LEU A 288 -13.72 4.43 2.69
C LEU A 288 -12.57 4.26 3.70
N ASN A 289 -11.55 3.45 3.36
CA ASN A 289 -10.36 3.33 4.20
C ASN A 289 -9.61 4.67 4.28
N MET A 290 -9.53 5.43 3.19
CA MET A 290 -8.95 6.78 3.23
C MET A 290 -9.74 7.71 4.16
N LEU A 291 -11.07 7.66 4.14
CA LEU A 291 -11.91 8.43 5.05
C LEU A 291 -11.60 8.13 6.54
N VAL A 292 -11.38 6.87 6.91
CA VAL A 292 -11.12 6.53 8.33
C VAL A 292 -9.68 6.76 8.76
N CYS A 293 -8.70 6.81 7.84
CA CYS A 293 -7.29 6.89 8.20
C CYS A 293 -6.52 8.08 7.62
N THR A 294 -7.08 8.84 6.65
CA THR A 294 -6.42 9.98 6.00
C THR A 294 -7.35 11.17 5.85
N GLU A 295 -6.97 12.16 5.03
CA GLU A 295 -7.80 13.32 4.67
C GLU A 295 -8.39 13.18 3.26
N GLY A 296 -8.05 12.13 2.53
CA GLY A 296 -8.28 12.03 1.10
C GLY A 296 -9.26 10.95 0.69
N GLN A 297 -9.15 10.55 -0.57
CA GLN A 297 -10.04 9.57 -1.21
C GLN A 297 -9.42 8.99 -2.47
N GLU A 298 -9.92 7.84 -2.93
CA GLU A 298 -9.61 7.34 -4.26
C GLU A 298 -10.34 8.17 -5.33
N ARG A 299 -9.79 8.20 -6.56
CA ARG A 299 -10.28 9.03 -7.66
C ARG A 299 -10.35 8.23 -8.96
N SER A 300 -11.15 8.72 -9.92
CA SER A 300 -11.20 8.17 -11.29
C SER A 300 -10.02 8.70 -12.14
N ALA A 301 -9.88 8.13 -13.34
CA ALA A 301 -8.90 8.61 -14.32
C ALA A 301 -9.20 10.04 -14.76
N SER A 302 -10.46 10.38 -14.94
CA SER A 302 -10.90 11.74 -15.33
C SER A 302 -10.65 12.77 -14.22
N ASP A 303 -10.76 12.39 -12.93
CA ASP A 303 -10.40 13.26 -11.81
C ASP A 303 -8.91 13.61 -11.84
N TYR A 304 -8.04 12.60 -12.04
CA TYR A 304 -6.60 12.84 -12.18
C TYR A 304 -6.27 13.66 -13.42
N GLU A 305 -6.92 13.40 -14.57
CA GLU A 305 -6.73 14.20 -15.77
C GLU A 305 -7.09 15.67 -15.52
N ARG A 306 -8.21 15.95 -14.89
CA ARG A 306 -8.65 17.32 -14.53
C ARG A 306 -7.60 18.02 -13.67
N LEU A 307 -7.12 17.37 -12.61
CA LEU A 307 -6.13 17.92 -11.69
C LEU A 307 -4.79 18.19 -12.38
N LEU A 308 -4.33 17.25 -13.20
CA LEU A 308 -3.05 17.34 -13.91
C LEU A 308 -3.08 18.41 -14.99
N ARG A 309 -4.17 18.53 -15.77
CA ARG A 309 -4.32 19.59 -16.76
C ARG A 309 -4.37 20.98 -16.10
N ALA A 310 -5.06 21.10 -14.96
CA ALA A 310 -5.08 22.34 -14.19
C ALA A 310 -3.69 22.74 -13.66
N ALA A 311 -2.81 21.75 -13.39
CA ALA A 311 -1.43 21.99 -12.99
C ALA A 311 -0.48 22.30 -14.18
N GLY A 312 -0.95 22.23 -15.44
CA GLY A 312 -0.18 22.58 -16.64
C GLY A 312 0.42 21.38 -17.41
N PHE A 313 0.03 20.15 -17.10
CA PHE A 313 0.40 18.99 -17.91
C PHE A 313 -0.45 18.96 -19.19
N VAL A 314 0.21 18.70 -20.34
CA VAL A 314 -0.44 18.73 -21.66
C VAL A 314 -0.85 17.34 -22.17
N THR A 315 -0.16 16.30 -21.72
CA THR A 315 -0.54 14.91 -22.02
C THR A 315 -0.83 14.21 -20.72
N VAL A 316 -1.95 13.51 -20.66
CA VAL A 316 -2.33 12.66 -19.52
C VAL A 316 -2.89 11.36 -20.08
N GLU A 317 -2.31 10.25 -19.67
CA GLU A 317 -2.74 8.90 -20.08
C GLU A 317 -2.86 8.03 -18.84
N ALA A 318 -4.01 7.35 -18.68
CA ALA A 318 -4.26 6.40 -17.60
C ALA A 318 -4.33 4.98 -18.15
N LYS A 319 -3.79 4.00 -17.41
CA LYS A 319 -3.82 2.58 -17.77
C LYS A 319 -4.16 1.71 -16.57
N ARG A 320 -5.09 0.77 -16.79
CA ARG A 320 -5.29 -0.35 -15.87
C ARG A 320 -4.12 -1.32 -16.03
N THR A 321 -3.44 -1.64 -14.95
CA THR A 321 -2.23 -2.47 -14.98
C THR A 321 -2.50 -3.96 -14.85
N GLY A 322 -3.72 -4.34 -14.46
CA GLY A 322 -4.10 -5.72 -14.17
C GLY A 322 -3.66 -6.22 -12.79
N VAL A 323 -2.97 -5.39 -12.01
CA VAL A 323 -2.69 -5.60 -10.58
C VAL A 323 -3.49 -4.61 -9.74
N THR A 324 -3.18 -4.45 -8.46
CA THR A 324 -3.99 -3.63 -7.54
C THR A 324 -3.88 -2.12 -7.79
N LEU A 325 -2.70 -1.63 -8.23
CA LEU A 325 -2.50 -0.22 -8.59
C LEU A 325 -2.57 -0.04 -10.09
N ASP A 326 -3.29 0.98 -10.50
CA ASP A 326 -3.31 1.49 -11.87
C ASP A 326 -2.27 2.60 -12.03
N ALA A 327 -1.98 2.99 -13.27
CA ALA A 327 -0.95 3.97 -13.55
C ALA A 327 -1.49 5.14 -14.39
N VAL A 328 -1.06 6.36 -14.04
CA VAL A 328 -1.30 7.58 -14.82
C VAL A 328 0.04 8.23 -15.12
N LEU A 329 0.31 8.51 -16.38
CA LEU A 329 1.48 9.27 -16.81
C LEU A 329 1.03 10.62 -17.36
N ALA A 330 1.55 11.69 -16.77
CA ALA A 330 1.35 13.05 -17.25
C ALA A 330 2.67 13.63 -17.77
N VAL A 331 2.62 14.45 -18.83
CA VAL A 331 3.80 15.06 -19.44
C VAL A 331 3.59 16.57 -19.55
N LYS A 332 4.60 17.32 -19.09
CA LYS A 332 4.65 18.78 -19.21
C LYS A 332 4.93 19.19 -20.66
N GLY A 333 4.29 20.25 -21.12
CA GLY A 333 4.58 20.84 -22.43
C GLY A 333 6.05 21.22 -22.61
N GLY A 334 6.49 21.23 -23.89
CA GLY A 334 7.82 21.66 -24.29
C GLY A 334 7.99 23.19 -24.29
#